data_42dc21eab735394c6a08a657c8fb7839
#
_entry.id   42dc21eab735394c6a08a657c8fb7839
#
_cell.length_a   1.000
_cell.length_b   1.000
_cell.length_c   1.000
_cell.angle_alpha   90.00
_cell.angle_beta   90.00
_cell.angle_gamma   90.00
#
_symmetry.space_group_name_H-M   'P 1'
#
loop_
_entity.id
_entity.type
_entity.pdbx_description
1 polymer ?
#
loop_
_entity_poly.entity_id
_entity_poly.type
_entity_poly.pdbx_seq_one_letter_code
_entity_poly.pdbx_strand_id
1 'polypeptide(L)'
;MRQAILVAPKHIEFKEVAAPKAEDLKEHQILVNIKRIGICGSEIHSYHGLHPATFYPVVQGHEYSAVVVACGSKVTVCKPGDNITARPQLVCGECNPCKRGQYNVCEHLRVQAFQADGCAQDYFIIDDDRVVKLPEGMSLDYGAMVEPAAVGAHASNRTDVKGKNVVVSGAGTIGNLVAQFCKARGAKRVLITDVSDLRLAKARECGIADTLNITKRPLKEAAKELFGDEGYQVGFEVAGVESSIRSLMETIEKGSDIVVVAVFAKDPALSMFHLGEHELRLIGSMMYRHEDYQ
;
A
#
# COMPACT_ATOMS: atom_id res chain seq x y z
N MET A 1 -2.21 21.64 -20.08
CA MET A 1 -2.52 20.31 -19.49
C MET A 1 -3.56 20.46 -18.38
N ARG A 2 -4.34 19.41 -18.16
CA ARG A 2 -5.35 19.40 -17.09
C ARG A 2 -4.70 18.97 -15.76
N GLN A 3 -5.17 19.56 -14.67
CA GLN A 3 -4.83 19.16 -13.30
C GLN A 3 -6.12 19.05 -12.48
N ALA A 4 -6.19 18.05 -11.59
CA ALA A 4 -7.22 17.93 -10.57
C ALA A 4 -6.60 18.27 -9.21
N ILE A 5 -7.01 19.38 -8.62
CA ILE A 5 -6.43 19.93 -7.39
C ILE A 5 -7.46 19.82 -6.27
N LEU A 6 -7.11 19.12 -5.20
CA LEU A 6 -7.89 19.14 -3.97
C LEU A 6 -7.55 20.43 -3.22
N VAL A 7 -8.40 21.45 -3.36
CA VAL A 7 -8.16 22.79 -2.80
C VAL A 7 -8.57 22.90 -1.33
N ALA A 8 -9.54 22.10 -0.92
CA ALA A 8 -10.03 21.98 0.46
C ALA A 8 -10.79 20.67 0.61
N PRO A 9 -11.08 20.20 1.83
CA PRO A 9 -11.95 19.04 2.03
C PRO A 9 -13.24 19.12 1.22
N LYS A 10 -13.55 18.04 0.49
CA LYS A 10 -14.71 17.89 -0.40
C LYS A 10 -14.75 18.84 -1.61
N HIS A 11 -13.64 19.52 -1.91
CA HIS A 11 -13.61 20.46 -3.00
C HIS A 11 -12.41 20.21 -3.93
N ILE A 12 -12.69 19.67 -5.11
CA ILE A 12 -11.71 19.46 -6.18
C ILE A 12 -11.98 20.45 -7.30
N GLU A 13 -10.94 21.17 -7.73
CA GLU A 13 -10.97 22.03 -8.91
C GLU A 13 -10.19 21.39 -10.06
N PHE A 14 -10.75 21.48 -11.25
CA PHE A 14 -10.05 21.12 -12.48
C PHE A 14 -9.52 22.40 -13.14
N LYS A 15 -8.22 22.44 -13.39
CA LYS A 15 -7.55 23.61 -13.99
C LYS A 15 -6.81 23.21 -15.26
N GLU A 16 -6.76 24.13 -16.19
CA GLU A 16 -5.84 24.07 -17.31
C GLU A 16 -4.61 24.93 -17.00
N VAL A 17 -3.45 24.33 -17.07
CA VAL A 17 -2.15 24.96 -16.80
C VAL A 17 -1.18 24.67 -17.94
N ALA A 18 -0.10 25.44 -18.06
CA ALA A 18 0.97 25.15 -19.00
C ALA A 18 1.54 23.74 -18.74
N ALA A 19 1.72 22.95 -19.79
CA ALA A 19 2.43 21.68 -19.64
C ALA A 19 3.93 21.93 -19.46
N PRO A 20 4.61 21.15 -18.60
CA PRO A 20 6.07 21.22 -18.50
C PRO A 20 6.68 20.77 -19.82
N LYS A 21 7.84 21.34 -20.16
CA LYS A 21 8.55 21.04 -21.40
C LYS A 21 9.82 20.25 -21.13
N ALA A 22 10.32 19.55 -22.16
CA ALA A 22 11.57 18.79 -22.04
C ALA A 22 12.78 19.68 -21.68
N GLU A 23 12.76 20.94 -22.13
CA GLU A 23 13.81 21.93 -21.85
C GLU A 23 13.84 22.41 -20.38
N ASP A 24 12.77 22.19 -19.63
CA ASP A 24 12.67 22.55 -18.21
C ASP A 24 13.25 21.46 -17.27
N LEU A 25 13.65 20.31 -17.84
CA LEU A 25 14.14 19.18 -17.04
C LEU A 25 15.55 19.43 -16.49
N LYS A 26 15.71 19.16 -15.19
CA LYS A 26 17.03 19.02 -14.58
C LYS A 26 17.69 17.72 -15.01
N GLU A 27 19.00 17.58 -14.76
CA GLU A 27 19.83 16.47 -15.24
C GLU A 27 19.27 15.07 -14.86
N HIS A 28 18.66 14.92 -13.68
CA HIS A 28 18.09 13.68 -13.14
C HIS A 28 16.55 13.66 -13.13
N GLN A 29 15.90 14.48 -13.97
CA GLN A 29 14.45 14.53 -14.05
C GLN A 29 13.90 13.89 -15.31
N ILE A 30 12.69 13.40 -15.21
CA ILE A 30 11.97 12.71 -16.27
C ILE A 30 10.61 13.36 -16.40
N LEU A 31 10.24 13.75 -17.62
CA LEU A 31 8.89 14.17 -17.97
C LEU A 31 8.10 12.94 -18.40
N VAL A 32 6.95 12.73 -17.77
CA VAL A 32 6.07 11.61 -18.08
C VAL A 32 4.66 12.06 -18.43
N ASN A 33 4.00 11.31 -19.29
CA ASN A 33 2.58 11.44 -19.59
C ASN A 33 1.80 10.39 -18.79
N ILE A 34 0.97 10.81 -17.84
CA ILE A 34 0.19 9.93 -16.98
C ILE A 34 -0.87 9.21 -17.82
N LYS A 35 -1.01 7.91 -17.64
CA LYS A 35 -1.94 7.06 -18.41
C LYS A 35 -3.01 6.41 -17.54
N ARG A 36 -2.66 5.97 -16.36
CA ARG A 36 -3.60 5.37 -15.39
C ARG A 36 -3.27 5.87 -14.00
N ILE A 37 -4.30 6.05 -13.21
CA ILE A 37 -4.20 6.46 -11.81
C ILE A 37 -5.09 5.53 -10.99
N GLY A 38 -4.55 4.92 -9.95
CA GLY A 38 -5.30 4.27 -8.89
C GLY A 38 -5.85 5.32 -7.91
N ILE A 39 -6.91 4.98 -7.20
CA ILE A 39 -7.48 5.82 -6.14
C ILE A 39 -7.28 5.11 -4.80
N CYS A 40 -6.35 5.62 -4.01
CA CYS A 40 -6.06 5.10 -2.68
C CYS A 40 -7.15 5.50 -1.67
N GLY A 41 -7.41 4.63 -0.70
CA GLY A 41 -8.28 4.97 0.44
C GLY A 41 -7.80 6.20 1.21
N SER A 42 -6.49 6.43 1.29
CA SER A 42 -5.91 7.62 1.91
C SER A 42 -6.29 8.93 1.21
N GLU A 43 -6.43 8.90 -0.12
CA GLU A 43 -6.90 10.06 -0.91
C GLU A 43 -8.38 10.34 -0.67
N ILE A 44 -9.18 9.28 -0.48
CA ILE A 44 -10.59 9.43 -0.08
C ILE A 44 -10.66 10.07 1.32
N HIS A 45 -9.78 9.67 2.25
CA HIS A 45 -9.68 10.31 3.57
C HIS A 45 -9.24 11.78 3.44
N SER A 46 -8.27 12.11 2.56
CA SER A 46 -7.89 13.49 2.28
C SER A 46 -9.06 14.30 1.73
N TYR A 47 -9.81 13.74 0.78
CA TYR A 47 -11.01 14.37 0.23
C TYR A 47 -12.03 14.69 1.34
N HIS A 48 -12.20 13.82 2.32
CA HIS A 48 -13.10 14.06 3.45
C HIS A 48 -12.50 14.93 4.58
N GLY A 49 -11.24 15.34 4.48
CA GLY A 49 -10.55 16.12 5.53
C GLY A 49 -10.17 15.27 6.74
N LEU A 50 -10.09 13.96 6.60
CA LEU A 50 -9.79 13.00 7.68
C LEU A 50 -8.33 12.53 7.69
N HIS A 51 -7.57 12.81 6.64
CA HIS A 51 -6.17 12.44 6.58
C HIS A 51 -5.29 13.46 7.31
N PRO A 52 -4.53 13.07 8.35
CA PRO A 52 -3.88 14.02 9.27
C PRO A 52 -2.71 14.81 8.65
N ALA A 53 -2.16 14.31 7.54
CA ALA A 53 -0.94 14.86 6.95
C ALA A 53 -1.14 15.41 5.53
N THR A 54 -2.37 15.72 5.11
CA THR A 54 -2.63 16.33 3.81
C THR A 54 -2.48 17.85 3.88
N PHE A 55 -1.69 18.41 2.98
CA PHE A 55 -1.58 19.84 2.76
C PHE A 55 -2.55 20.28 1.65
N TYR A 56 -3.31 21.33 1.90
CA TYR A 56 -4.22 21.90 0.91
C TYR A 56 -3.69 23.28 0.47
N PRO A 57 -3.75 23.64 -0.83
CA PRO A 57 -4.16 22.82 -1.96
C PRO A 57 -3.09 21.80 -2.37
N VAL A 58 -3.49 20.66 -2.98
CA VAL A 58 -2.57 19.65 -3.50
C VAL A 58 -3.16 18.91 -4.72
N VAL A 59 -2.34 18.63 -5.70
CA VAL A 59 -2.68 17.69 -6.77
C VAL A 59 -2.62 16.28 -6.21
N GLN A 60 -3.72 15.54 -6.23
CA GLN A 60 -3.78 14.17 -5.72
C GLN A 60 -3.16 13.15 -6.68
N GLY A 61 -3.21 11.87 -6.34
CA GLY A 61 -2.71 10.74 -7.14
C GLY A 61 -1.26 10.36 -6.82
N HIS A 62 -1.08 9.10 -6.40
CA HIS A 62 0.25 8.54 -6.13
C HIS A 62 0.40 7.08 -6.61
N GLU A 63 -0.69 6.44 -7.00
CA GLU A 63 -0.73 5.12 -7.63
C GLU A 63 -0.88 5.32 -9.13
N TYR A 64 0.16 5.14 -9.95
CA TYR A 64 0.04 5.45 -11.37
C TYR A 64 0.96 4.66 -12.27
N SER A 65 0.60 4.63 -13.55
CA SER A 65 1.48 4.28 -14.65
C SER A 65 1.54 5.41 -15.68
N ALA A 66 2.68 5.55 -16.31
CA ALA A 66 2.94 6.62 -17.24
C ALA A 66 3.84 6.17 -18.39
N VAL A 67 3.89 6.98 -19.44
CA VAL A 67 4.84 6.84 -20.55
C VAL A 67 5.86 7.95 -20.46
N VAL A 68 7.15 7.62 -20.56
CA VAL A 68 8.24 8.58 -20.57
C VAL A 68 8.17 9.43 -21.84
N VAL A 69 8.18 10.75 -21.69
CA VAL A 69 8.17 11.72 -22.79
C VAL A 69 9.58 12.22 -23.07
N ALA A 70 10.31 12.62 -22.03
CA ALA A 70 11.67 13.12 -22.12
C ALA A 70 12.46 12.81 -20.87
N CYS A 71 13.77 12.74 -21.00
CA CYS A 71 14.73 12.48 -19.92
C CYS A 71 15.76 13.59 -19.83
N GLY A 72 16.13 13.98 -18.62
CA GLY A 72 17.29 14.82 -18.36
C GLY A 72 18.59 14.12 -18.73
N SER A 73 19.67 14.89 -18.87
CA SER A 73 20.94 14.43 -19.49
C SER A 73 21.68 13.32 -18.73
N LYS A 74 21.38 13.11 -17.44
CA LYS A 74 21.99 12.06 -16.60
C LYS A 74 21.08 10.88 -16.28
N VAL A 75 19.85 10.88 -16.81
CA VAL A 75 18.91 9.78 -16.62
C VAL A 75 19.37 8.54 -17.39
N THR A 76 19.50 7.40 -16.72
CA THR A 76 19.91 6.12 -17.30
C THR A 76 18.91 4.99 -17.08
N VAL A 77 17.94 5.16 -16.17
CA VAL A 77 17.00 4.10 -15.75
C VAL A 77 15.87 3.86 -16.76
N CYS A 78 15.60 4.81 -17.63
CA CYS A 78 14.58 4.72 -18.67
C CYS A 78 14.89 5.66 -19.85
N LYS A 79 14.11 5.54 -20.92
CA LYS A 79 14.21 6.38 -22.13
C LYS A 79 12.80 6.77 -22.60
N PRO A 80 12.67 7.80 -23.47
CA PRO A 80 11.40 8.15 -24.11
C PRO A 80 10.70 6.93 -24.73
N GLY A 81 9.40 6.80 -24.47
CA GLY A 81 8.57 5.67 -24.89
C GLY A 81 8.48 4.51 -23.90
N ASP A 82 9.34 4.44 -22.89
CA ASP A 82 9.23 3.41 -21.85
C ASP A 82 7.97 3.61 -20.99
N ASN A 83 7.32 2.49 -20.62
CA ASN A 83 6.28 2.47 -19.62
C ASN A 83 6.89 2.40 -18.22
N ILE A 84 6.42 3.22 -17.30
CA ILE A 84 6.95 3.32 -15.95
C ILE A 84 5.85 3.45 -14.89
N THR A 85 6.21 3.15 -13.68
CA THR A 85 5.61 3.65 -12.44
C THR A 85 6.70 4.32 -11.59
N ALA A 86 6.35 4.90 -10.46
CA ALA A 86 7.35 5.45 -9.55
C ALA A 86 6.89 5.40 -8.09
N ARG A 87 7.88 5.42 -7.19
CA ARG A 87 7.63 5.54 -5.76
C ARG A 87 7.23 6.99 -5.42
N PRO A 88 6.12 7.21 -4.70
CA PRO A 88 5.67 8.55 -4.33
C PRO A 88 6.42 9.16 -3.15
N GLN A 89 7.31 8.41 -2.51
CA GLN A 89 8.06 8.82 -1.32
C GLN A 89 9.14 9.83 -1.67
N LEU A 90 9.17 10.94 -0.92
CA LEU A 90 10.22 11.96 -0.94
C LEU A 90 10.96 11.87 0.39
N VAL A 91 12.17 11.33 0.36
CA VAL A 91 12.99 11.01 1.53
C VAL A 91 14.19 11.95 1.64
N CYS A 92 14.69 12.21 2.86
CA CYS A 92 15.82 13.12 3.05
C CYS A 92 17.19 12.49 2.76
N GLY A 93 17.31 11.16 2.80
CA GLY A 93 18.58 10.45 2.60
C GLY A 93 19.57 10.49 3.77
N GLU A 94 19.41 11.39 4.76
CA GLU A 94 20.42 11.69 5.79
C GLU A 94 20.03 11.34 7.22
N CYS A 95 18.73 11.16 7.52
CA CYS A 95 18.28 10.76 8.86
C CYS A 95 18.67 9.32 9.19
N ASN A 96 18.58 8.95 10.47
CA ASN A 96 19.02 7.63 10.93
C ASN A 96 18.31 6.45 10.22
N PRO A 97 16.97 6.47 10.03
CA PRO A 97 16.30 5.45 9.20
C PRO A 97 16.82 5.39 7.77
N CYS A 98 17.01 6.53 7.09
CA CYS A 98 17.53 6.55 5.73
C CYS A 98 18.93 5.93 5.62
N LYS A 99 19.83 6.27 6.54
CA LYS A 99 21.19 5.71 6.59
C LYS A 99 21.22 4.19 6.82
N ARG A 100 20.18 3.62 7.43
CA ARG A 100 20.02 2.18 7.62
C ARG A 100 19.26 1.50 6.49
N GLY A 101 18.93 2.21 5.39
CA GLY A 101 18.11 1.69 4.30
C GLY A 101 16.62 1.56 4.61
N GLN A 102 16.18 2.07 5.75
CA GLN A 102 14.78 2.08 6.19
C GLN A 102 14.10 3.41 5.82
N TYR A 103 14.33 3.89 4.62
CA TYR A 103 13.86 5.20 4.17
C TYR A 103 12.33 5.30 4.05
N ASN A 104 11.61 4.18 4.00
CA ASN A 104 10.17 4.13 4.10
C ASN A 104 9.62 4.70 5.44
N VAL A 105 10.47 4.78 6.46
CA VAL A 105 10.19 5.44 7.75
C VAL A 105 11.13 6.64 7.97
N CYS A 106 11.42 7.40 6.92
CA CYS A 106 12.20 8.63 6.99
C CYS A 106 11.58 9.63 7.96
N GLU A 107 12.41 10.27 8.83
CA GLU A 107 11.95 11.28 9.79
C GLU A 107 11.36 12.53 9.11
N HIS A 108 11.75 12.78 7.85
CA HIS A 108 11.27 13.89 7.03
C HIS A 108 10.49 13.39 5.80
N LEU A 109 9.81 12.24 5.95
CA LEU A 109 9.04 11.64 4.86
C LEU A 109 7.95 12.60 4.38
N ARG A 110 7.95 12.88 3.09
CA ARG A 110 6.82 13.48 2.38
C ARG A 110 6.34 12.51 1.32
N VAL A 111 5.07 12.54 1.02
CA VAL A 111 4.47 11.66 0.02
C VAL A 111 3.72 12.51 -0.99
N GLN A 112 3.91 12.22 -2.27
CA GLN A 112 3.15 12.83 -3.35
C GLN A 112 1.65 12.58 -3.12
N ALA A 113 0.81 13.49 -3.56
CA ALA A 113 -0.62 13.56 -3.30
C ALA A 113 -1.04 14.05 -1.89
N PHE A 114 -0.09 14.24 -0.95
CA PHE A 114 -0.38 14.68 0.42
C PHE A 114 0.43 15.91 0.83
N GLN A 115 1.76 15.83 0.83
CA GLN A 115 2.66 16.94 1.19
C GLN A 115 3.41 17.49 -0.03
N ALA A 116 3.20 16.92 -1.19
CA ALA A 116 3.70 17.36 -2.48
C ALA A 116 2.71 16.97 -3.57
N ASP A 117 2.73 17.67 -4.68
CA ASP A 117 1.84 17.39 -5.80
C ASP A 117 2.04 15.97 -6.35
N GLY A 118 0.91 15.35 -6.69
CA GLY A 118 0.82 14.01 -7.23
C GLY A 118 0.52 13.97 -8.72
N CYS A 119 0.08 12.81 -9.17
CA CYS A 119 -0.05 12.47 -10.59
C CYS A 119 -1.42 12.74 -11.21
N ALA A 120 -2.39 13.35 -10.48
CA ALA A 120 -3.72 13.68 -11.05
C ALA A 120 -3.64 14.85 -12.03
N GLN A 121 -2.82 14.70 -13.07
CA GLN A 121 -2.54 15.66 -14.13
C GLN A 121 -2.07 14.94 -15.40
N ASP A 122 -2.16 15.59 -16.57
CA ASP A 122 -1.80 14.95 -17.84
C ASP A 122 -0.30 14.65 -17.95
N TYR A 123 0.57 15.57 -17.45
CA TYR A 123 2.03 15.44 -17.48
C TYR A 123 2.60 15.70 -16.10
N PHE A 124 3.70 15.00 -15.76
CA PHE A 124 4.32 15.08 -14.46
C PHE A 124 5.84 15.00 -14.58
N ILE A 125 6.57 15.73 -13.73
CA ILE A 125 8.03 15.65 -13.63
C ILE A 125 8.37 14.87 -12.36
N ILE A 126 9.21 13.87 -12.48
CA ILE A 126 9.68 13.01 -11.38
C ILE A 126 11.20 12.87 -11.44
N ASP A 127 11.84 12.62 -10.30
CA ASP A 127 13.25 12.34 -10.22
C ASP A 127 13.52 10.85 -10.54
N ASP A 128 14.62 10.56 -11.18
CA ASP A 128 14.96 9.25 -11.73
C ASP A 128 15.19 8.16 -10.66
N ASP A 129 15.61 8.55 -9.46
CA ASP A 129 15.85 7.64 -8.32
C ASP A 129 14.56 6.92 -7.82
N ARG A 130 13.38 7.44 -8.19
CA ARG A 130 12.10 6.90 -7.80
C ARG A 130 11.41 6.07 -8.89
N VAL A 131 11.92 6.14 -10.10
CA VAL A 131 11.31 5.49 -11.27
C VAL A 131 11.55 3.98 -11.26
N VAL A 132 10.50 3.25 -11.61
CA VAL A 132 10.54 1.81 -11.85
C VAL A 132 10.01 1.55 -13.27
N LYS A 133 10.86 1.03 -14.12
CA LYS A 133 10.48 0.64 -15.49
C LYS A 133 9.59 -0.60 -15.42
N LEU A 134 8.46 -0.56 -16.10
CA LEU A 134 7.56 -1.70 -16.18
C LEU A 134 8.13 -2.76 -17.13
N PRO A 135 7.94 -4.05 -16.83
CA PRO A 135 8.30 -5.14 -17.75
C PRO A 135 7.62 -4.97 -19.12
N GLU A 136 8.31 -5.41 -20.15
CA GLU A 136 7.74 -5.42 -21.51
C GLU A 136 6.45 -6.25 -21.56
N GLY A 137 5.43 -5.73 -22.20
CA GLY A 137 4.11 -6.37 -22.31
C GLY A 137 3.20 -6.17 -21.09
N MET A 138 3.67 -5.60 -19.97
CA MET A 138 2.80 -5.26 -18.85
C MET A 138 1.82 -4.15 -19.25
N SER A 139 0.53 -4.36 -19.01
CA SER A 139 -0.46 -3.32 -19.28
C SER A 139 -0.28 -2.13 -18.32
N LEU A 140 -0.66 -0.94 -18.78
CA LEU A 140 -0.62 0.25 -17.92
C LEU A 140 -1.61 0.17 -16.75
N ASP A 141 -2.69 -0.61 -16.88
CA ASP A 141 -3.61 -0.86 -15.78
C ASP A 141 -2.91 -1.63 -14.64
N TYR A 142 -2.15 -2.69 -14.97
CA TYR A 142 -1.30 -3.38 -13.99
C TYR A 142 -0.15 -2.51 -13.50
N GLY A 143 0.41 -1.66 -14.38
CA GLY A 143 1.45 -0.71 -13.99
C GLY A 143 1.01 0.26 -12.88
N ALA A 144 -0.26 0.73 -12.90
CA ALA A 144 -0.82 1.56 -11.84
C ALA A 144 -1.07 0.77 -10.53
N MET A 145 -1.17 -0.55 -10.61
CA MET A 145 -1.33 -1.43 -9.43
C MET A 145 -0.01 -1.80 -8.75
N VAL A 146 1.14 -1.46 -9.34
CA VAL A 146 2.46 -1.83 -8.78
C VAL A 146 2.69 -1.14 -7.43
N GLU A 147 2.26 0.12 -7.27
CA GLU A 147 2.40 0.83 -6.00
C GLU A 147 1.62 0.13 -4.86
N PRO A 148 0.31 -0.11 -4.94
CA PRO A 148 -0.39 -0.83 -3.89
C PRO A 148 0.07 -2.29 -3.75
N ALA A 149 0.56 -2.93 -4.81
CA ALA A 149 1.16 -4.26 -4.74
C ALA A 149 2.43 -4.26 -3.89
N ALA A 150 3.27 -3.22 -4.00
CA ALA A 150 4.46 -3.07 -3.16
C ALA A 150 4.12 -2.96 -1.66
N VAL A 151 2.98 -2.36 -1.29
CA VAL A 151 2.49 -2.37 0.10
C VAL A 151 2.22 -3.81 0.56
N GLY A 152 1.53 -4.60 -0.27
CA GLY A 152 1.24 -6.02 0.02
C GLY A 152 2.52 -6.87 0.13
N ALA A 153 3.47 -6.66 -0.80
CA ALA A 153 4.77 -7.31 -0.80
C ALA A 153 5.55 -6.99 0.48
N HIS A 154 5.67 -5.69 0.82
CA HIS A 154 6.36 -5.23 2.02
C HIS A 154 5.74 -5.83 3.29
N ALA A 155 4.43 -5.73 3.45
CA ALA A 155 3.72 -6.27 4.60
C ALA A 155 3.97 -7.77 4.77
N SER A 156 3.85 -8.55 3.69
CA SER A 156 4.09 -10.01 3.73
C SER A 156 5.56 -10.37 4.01
N ASN A 157 6.50 -9.45 3.79
CA ASN A 157 7.93 -9.59 4.12
C ASN A 157 8.26 -9.28 5.58
N ARG A 158 7.31 -8.73 6.36
CA ARG A 158 7.56 -8.38 7.78
C ARG A 158 7.66 -9.58 8.71
N THR A 159 7.17 -10.74 8.27
CA THR A 159 7.25 -12.00 9.01
C THR A 159 7.41 -13.18 8.03
N ASP A 160 7.89 -14.29 8.51
CA ASP A 160 7.92 -15.53 7.73
C ASP A 160 6.53 -16.17 7.69
N VAL A 161 5.99 -16.34 6.48
CA VAL A 161 4.67 -16.95 6.23
C VAL A 161 4.78 -18.36 5.67
N LYS A 162 5.99 -18.81 5.28
CA LYS A 162 6.17 -20.11 4.60
C LYS A 162 5.74 -21.27 5.47
N GLY A 163 4.86 -22.10 4.94
CA GLY A 163 4.33 -23.28 5.62
C GLY A 163 3.36 -23.00 6.78
N LYS A 164 3.04 -21.71 7.05
CA LYS A 164 2.16 -21.31 8.14
C LYS A 164 0.73 -21.05 7.67
N ASN A 165 -0.21 -21.21 8.58
CA ASN A 165 -1.58 -20.75 8.40
C ASN A 165 -1.65 -19.24 8.68
N VAL A 166 -2.34 -18.50 7.82
CA VAL A 166 -2.38 -17.04 7.82
C VAL A 166 -3.83 -16.56 7.87
N VAL A 167 -4.10 -15.54 8.68
CA VAL A 167 -5.37 -14.80 8.66
C VAL A 167 -5.09 -13.35 8.26
N VAL A 168 -5.80 -12.86 7.24
CA VAL A 168 -5.78 -11.46 6.81
C VAL A 168 -7.12 -10.82 7.16
N SER A 169 -7.11 -9.85 8.06
CA SER A 169 -8.30 -9.14 8.52
C SER A 169 -8.48 -7.85 7.72
N GLY A 170 -9.50 -7.81 6.88
CA GLY A 170 -9.78 -6.78 5.89
C GLY A 170 -9.52 -7.26 4.46
N ALA A 171 -10.56 -7.33 3.60
CA ALA A 171 -10.47 -7.75 2.20
C ALA A 171 -10.56 -6.57 1.22
N GLY A 172 -10.11 -5.38 1.63
CA GLY A 172 -9.88 -4.24 0.74
C GLY A 172 -8.72 -4.54 -0.23
N THR A 173 -8.34 -3.55 -1.04
CA THR A 173 -7.25 -3.68 -2.01
C THR A 173 -5.96 -4.23 -1.37
N ILE A 174 -5.52 -3.60 -0.27
CA ILE A 174 -4.26 -3.99 0.39
C ILE A 174 -4.39 -5.38 1.03
N GLY A 175 -5.48 -5.68 1.74
CA GLY A 175 -5.65 -7.02 2.35
C GLY A 175 -5.70 -8.14 1.32
N ASN A 176 -6.34 -7.90 0.17
CA ASN A 176 -6.36 -8.85 -0.93
C ASN A 176 -4.95 -9.07 -1.51
N LEU A 177 -4.17 -8.00 -1.70
CA LEU A 177 -2.77 -8.10 -2.16
C LEU A 177 -1.90 -8.82 -1.13
N VAL A 178 -1.99 -8.49 0.16
CA VAL A 178 -1.28 -9.21 1.24
C VAL A 178 -1.60 -10.71 1.20
N ALA A 179 -2.88 -11.07 1.07
CA ALA A 179 -3.28 -12.49 1.00
C ALA A 179 -2.68 -13.22 -0.21
N GLN A 180 -2.66 -12.57 -1.38
CA GLN A 180 -2.03 -13.11 -2.59
C GLN A 180 -0.52 -13.29 -2.41
N PHE A 181 0.19 -12.27 -1.85
CA PHE A 181 1.62 -12.38 -1.56
C PHE A 181 1.92 -13.47 -0.53
N CYS A 182 1.13 -13.61 0.54
CA CYS A 182 1.28 -14.71 1.50
C CYS A 182 1.16 -16.07 0.81
N LYS A 183 0.17 -16.24 -0.06
CA LYS A 183 -0.01 -17.46 -0.85
C LYS A 183 1.19 -17.72 -1.78
N ALA A 184 1.63 -16.72 -2.52
CA ALA A 184 2.77 -16.81 -3.43
C ALA A 184 4.08 -17.15 -2.70
N ARG A 185 4.23 -16.70 -1.45
CA ARG A 185 5.39 -16.96 -0.58
C ARG A 185 5.30 -18.29 0.16
N GLY A 186 4.32 -19.13 -0.16
CA GLY A 186 4.19 -20.48 0.35
C GLY A 186 3.53 -20.60 1.71
N ALA A 187 2.63 -19.68 2.09
CA ALA A 187 1.72 -19.91 3.20
C ALA A 187 0.95 -21.22 2.98
N LYS A 188 0.80 -22.02 4.04
CA LYS A 188 0.09 -23.30 3.99
C LYS A 188 -1.37 -23.10 3.64
N ARG A 189 -2.01 -22.11 4.28
CA ARG A 189 -3.38 -21.71 4.03
C ARG A 189 -3.58 -20.23 4.37
N VAL A 190 -4.44 -19.55 3.62
CA VAL A 190 -4.73 -18.12 3.84
C VAL A 190 -6.24 -17.93 3.95
N LEU A 191 -6.70 -17.46 5.11
CA LEU A 191 -8.07 -17.02 5.36
C LEU A 191 -8.12 -15.49 5.30
N ILE A 192 -8.95 -14.93 4.43
CA ILE A 192 -9.22 -13.48 4.41
C ILE A 192 -10.60 -13.17 4.97
N THR A 193 -10.71 -12.14 5.79
CA THR A 193 -11.97 -11.77 6.45
C THR A 193 -12.38 -10.34 6.11
N ASP A 194 -13.69 -10.09 6.03
CA ASP A 194 -14.27 -8.75 5.86
C ASP A 194 -15.73 -8.77 6.33
N VAL A 195 -16.35 -7.60 6.43
CA VAL A 195 -17.80 -7.43 6.63
C VAL A 195 -18.56 -7.37 5.30
N SER A 196 -17.88 -7.17 4.18
CA SER A 196 -18.44 -6.99 2.84
C SER A 196 -18.34 -8.25 2.00
N ASP A 197 -19.47 -8.85 1.66
CA ASP A 197 -19.52 -9.99 0.74
C ASP A 197 -18.96 -9.66 -0.64
N LEU A 198 -19.09 -8.40 -1.10
CA LEU A 198 -18.53 -7.94 -2.38
C LEU A 198 -16.99 -8.03 -2.38
N ARG A 199 -16.33 -7.55 -1.31
CA ARG A 199 -14.88 -7.62 -1.18
C ARG A 199 -14.39 -9.06 -1.07
N LEU A 200 -15.11 -9.90 -0.33
CA LEU A 200 -14.81 -11.32 -0.22
C LEU A 200 -15.00 -12.06 -1.55
N ALA A 201 -16.01 -11.69 -2.35
CA ALA A 201 -16.15 -12.22 -3.71
C ALA A 201 -14.95 -11.85 -4.58
N LYS A 202 -14.49 -10.58 -4.52
CA LYS A 202 -13.29 -10.15 -5.23
C LYS A 202 -12.02 -10.91 -4.78
N ALA A 203 -11.87 -11.19 -3.49
CA ALA A 203 -10.75 -11.99 -2.99
C ALA A 203 -10.77 -13.41 -3.58
N ARG A 204 -11.96 -14.04 -3.71
CA ARG A 204 -12.11 -15.34 -4.39
C ARG A 204 -11.73 -15.29 -5.87
N GLU A 205 -12.16 -14.24 -6.59
CA GLU A 205 -11.75 -14.02 -7.99
C GLU A 205 -10.23 -13.89 -8.14
N CYS A 206 -9.56 -13.31 -7.14
CA CYS A 206 -8.11 -13.20 -7.06
C CYS A 206 -7.42 -14.48 -6.55
N GLY A 207 -8.16 -15.59 -6.40
CA GLY A 207 -7.59 -16.90 -6.05
C GLY A 207 -7.44 -17.18 -4.56
N ILE A 208 -8.05 -16.37 -3.67
CA ILE A 208 -8.11 -16.64 -2.22
C ILE A 208 -9.39 -17.43 -1.94
N ALA A 209 -9.27 -18.75 -1.80
CA ALA A 209 -10.43 -19.63 -1.65
C ALA A 209 -11.14 -19.48 -0.30
N ASP A 210 -10.37 -19.34 0.79
CA ASP A 210 -10.90 -19.28 2.14
C ASP A 210 -11.26 -17.84 2.52
N THR A 211 -12.54 -17.55 2.59
CA THR A 211 -13.06 -16.21 2.90
C THR A 211 -14.11 -16.28 4.01
N LEU A 212 -14.13 -15.29 4.89
CA LEU A 212 -15.07 -15.23 6.01
C LEU A 212 -15.73 -13.85 6.12
N ASN A 213 -17.05 -13.80 6.09
CA ASN A 213 -17.79 -12.63 6.53
C ASN A 213 -17.98 -12.67 8.06
N ILE A 214 -17.25 -11.81 8.77
CA ILE A 214 -17.22 -11.80 10.25
C ILE A 214 -18.54 -11.31 10.89
N THR A 215 -19.45 -10.73 10.12
CA THR A 215 -20.80 -10.38 10.60
C THR A 215 -21.73 -11.60 10.66
N LYS A 216 -21.38 -12.65 9.91
CA LYS A 216 -22.19 -13.90 9.84
C LYS A 216 -21.66 -15.00 10.75
N ARG A 217 -20.34 -14.99 11.02
CA ARG A 217 -19.71 -16.01 11.85
C ARG A 217 -18.41 -15.45 12.49
N PRO A 218 -18.17 -15.73 13.80
CA PRO A 218 -16.96 -15.31 14.48
C PRO A 218 -15.68 -15.93 13.89
N LEU A 219 -14.57 -15.18 13.90
CA LEU A 219 -13.26 -15.65 13.43
C LEU A 219 -12.81 -16.91 14.19
N LYS A 220 -13.02 -16.95 15.51
CA LYS A 220 -12.63 -18.08 16.36
C LYS A 220 -13.18 -19.42 15.87
N GLU A 221 -14.46 -19.45 15.54
CA GLU A 221 -15.12 -20.67 15.05
C GLU A 221 -14.62 -21.06 13.66
N ALA A 222 -14.52 -20.09 12.76
CA ALA A 222 -14.06 -20.34 11.40
C ALA A 222 -12.60 -20.79 11.36
N ALA A 223 -11.72 -20.18 12.18
CA ALA A 223 -10.33 -20.58 12.30
C ALA A 223 -10.18 -22.01 12.83
N LYS A 224 -10.96 -22.38 13.88
CA LYS A 224 -10.94 -23.74 14.42
C LYS A 224 -11.39 -24.78 13.40
N GLU A 225 -12.45 -24.49 12.64
CA GLU A 225 -12.90 -25.41 11.57
C GLU A 225 -11.89 -25.53 10.44
N LEU A 226 -11.29 -24.40 10.03
CA LEU A 226 -10.41 -24.33 8.87
C LEU A 226 -9.01 -24.90 9.14
N PHE A 227 -8.45 -24.59 10.30
CA PHE A 227 -7.06 -24.91 10.67
C PHE A 227 -6.95 -26.03 11.70
N GLY A 228 -8.07 -26.48 12.30
CA GLY A 228 -8.07 -27.52 13.32
C GLY A 228 -7.32 -27.11 14.59
N ASP A 229 -6.59 -28.08 15.17
CA ASP A 229 -5.79 -27.86 16.40
C ASP A 229 -4.47 -27.12 16.12
N GLU A 230 -4.05 -27.04 14.86
CA GLU A 230 -2.85 -26.30 14.45
C GLU A 230 -3.03 -24.77 14.58
N GLY A 231 -4.29 -24.28 14.49
CA GLY A 231 -4.58 -22.86 14.50
C GLY A 231 -3.89 -22.07 13.38
N TYR A 232 -3.61 -20.79 13.61
CA TYR A 232 -2.86 -19.95 12.67
C TYR A 232 -1.77 -19.16 13.38
N GLN A 233 -0.62 -18.96 12.73
CA GLN A 233 0.61 -18.43 13.31
C GLN A 233 0.96 -17.03 12.81
N VAL A 234 0.24 -16.52 11.81
CA VAL A 234 0.45 -15.15 11.29
C VAL A 234 -0.88 -14.46 11.07
N GLY A 235 -1.05 -13.30 11.66
CA GLY A 235 -2.17 -12.39 11.45
C GLY A 235 -1.73 -11.12 10.72
N PHE A 236 -2.53 -10.64 9.76
CA PHE A 236 -2.36 -9.30 9.17
C PHE A 236 -3.58 -8.46 9.51
N GLU A 237 -3.34 -7.33 10.17
CA GLU A 237 -4.38 -6.36 10.48
C GLU A 237 -4.37 -5.30 9.37
N VAL A 238 -5.41 -5.30 8.53
CA VAL A 238 -5.54 -4.45 7.35
C VAL A 238 -6.88 -3.70 7.30
N ALA A 239 -7.72 -3.88 8.33
CA ALA A 239 -9.04 -3.25 8.44
C ALA A 239 -9.00 -1.89 9.16
N GLY A 240 -8.03 -1.67 10.05
CA GLY A 240 -7.86 -0.41 10.79
C GLY A 240 -8.91 -0.15 11.86
N VAL A 241 -9.48 -1.21 12.44
CA VAL A 241 -10.49 -1.10 13.50
C VAL A 241 -10.12 -1.94 14.73
N GLU A 242 -10.47 -1.46 15.92
CA GLU A 242 -10.12 -2.11 17.18
C GLU A 242 -10.63 -3.56 17.28
N SER A 243 -11.85 -3.81 16.82
CA SER A 243 -12.44 -5.16 16.87
C SER A 243 -11.66 -6.18 16.03
N SER A 244 -11.04 -5.74 14.95
CA SER A 244 -10.23 -6.57 14.07
C SER A 244 -8.94 -7.03 14.76
N ILE A 245 -8.13 -6.09 15.25
CA ILE A 245 -6.86 -6.44 15.92
C ILE A 245 -7.09 -7.23 17.21
N ARG A 246 -8.16 -6.92 17.98
CA ARG A 246 -8.53 -7.71 19.16
C ARG A 246 -8.89 -9.14 18.79
N SER A 247 -9.71 -9.33 17.75
CA SER A 247 -10.11 -10.67 17.29
C SER A 247 -8.90 -11.50 16.85
N LEU A 248 -7.92 -10.88 16.16
CA LEU A 248 -6.66 -11.55 15.82
C LEU A 248 -5.89 -11.95 17.08
N MET A 249 -5.69 -11.03 18.03
CA MET A 249 -4.96 -11.31 19.27
C MET A 249 -5.59 -12.42 20.12
N GLU A 250 -6.93 -12.50 20.15
CA GLU A 250 -7.67 -13.48 20.95
C GLU A 250 -7.72 -14.87 20.32
N THR A 251 -7.42 -14.99 19.02
CA THR A 251 -7.64 -16.25 18.28
C THR A 251 -6.37 -16.84 17.67
N ILE A 252 -5.30 -16.07 17.59
CA ILE A 252 -4.00 -16.52 17.08
C ILE A 252 -3.30 -17.44 18.07
N GLU A 253 -2.49 -18.38 17.58
CA GLU A 253 -1.66 -19.25 18.41
C GLU A 253 -0.63 -18.44 19.23
N LYS A 254 -0.25 -18.96 20.41
CA LYS A 254 0.83 -18.37 21.23
C LYS A 254 2.16 -18.36 20.48
N GLY A 255 3.01 -17.37 20.77
CA GLY A 255 4.31 -17.20 20.10
C GLY A 255 4.25 -16.69 18.66
N SER A 256 3.12 -16.14 18.25
CA SER A 256 2.80 -15.79 16.85
C SER A 256 2.96 -14.31 16.54
N ASP A 257 2.86 -13.98 15.24
CA ASP A 257 3.07 -12.63 14.72
C ASP A 257 1.75 -12.00 14.25
N ILE A 258 1.54 -10.75 14.60
CA ILE A 258 0.50 -9.91 14.01
C ILE A 258 1.18 -8.70 13.35
N VAL A 259 1.08 -8.62 12.02
CA VAL A 259 1.58 -7.49 11.24
C VAL A 259 0.47 -6.44 11.11
N VAL A 260 0.74 -5.24 11.60
CA VAL A 260 -0.18 -4.10 11.56
C VAL A 260 0.13 -3.27 10.33
N VAL A 261 -0.78 -3.28 9.37
CA VAL A 261 -0.65 -2.62 8.05
C VAL A 261 -1.58 -1.40 7.94
N ALA A 262 -2.76 -1.50 8.51
CA ALA A 262 -3.75 -0.43 8.43
C ALA A 262 -3.37 0.79 9.28
N VAL A 263 -3.86 1.96 8.83
CA VAL A 263 -3.84 3.19 9.61
C VAL A 263 -5.13 3.25 10.44
N PHE A 264 -4.99 3.29 11.76
CA PHE A 264 -6.13 3.40 12.67
C PHE A 264 -6.57 4.86 12.79
N ALA A 265 -7.87 5.10 12.66
CA ALA A 265 -8.45 6.42 12.89
C ALA A 265 -8.46 6.82 14.39
N LYS A 266 -8.41 5.84 15.28
CA LYS A 266 -8.31 6.00 16.74
C LYS A 266 -7.43 4.89 17.28
N ASP A 267 -6.64 5.20 18.30
CA ASP A 267 -5.78 4.22 18.97
C ASP A 267 -6.64 3.09 19.57
N PRO A 268 -6.36 1.82 19.20
CA PRO A 268 -7.10 0.67 19.76
C PRO A 268 -6.67 0.39 21.20
N ALA A 269 -7.62 0.06 22.06
CA ALA A 269 -7.32 -0.42 23.40
C ALA A 269 -6.99 -1.93 23.34
N LEU A 270 -5.75 -2.30 23.66
CA LEU A 270 -5.26 -3.67 23.58
C LEU A 270 -4.92 -4.23 24.97
N SER A 271 -5.13 -5.54 25.18
CA SER A 271 -4.72 -6.24 26.38
C SER A 271 -3.21 -6.51 26.35
N MET A 272 -2.44 -5.69 27.06
CA MET A 272 -1.00 -5.89 27.20
C MET A 272 -0.68 -7.17 28.01
N PHE A 273 -1.57 -7.58 28.92
CA PHE A 273 -1.47 -8.87 29.62
C PHE A 273 -1.51 -10.02 28.61
N HIS A 274 -2.50 -10.02 27.71
CA HIS A 274 -2.64 -11.06 26.69
C HIS A 274 -1.44 -11.07 25.72
N LEU A 275 -0.99 -9.88 25.30
CA LEU A 275 0.22 -9.75 24.47
C LEU A 275 1.45 -10.44 25.12
N GLY A 276 1.69 -10.16 26.41
CA GLY A 276 2.83 -10.70 27.14
C GLY A 276 2.69 -12.18 27.45
N GLU A 277 1.53 -12.62 27.96
CA GLU A 277 1.33 -14.02 28.38
C GLU A 277 1.32 -15.00 27.20
N HIS A 278 0.92 -14.53 26.00
CA HIS A 278 0.94 -15.33 24.79
C HIS A 278 2.22 -15.14 23.96
N GLU A 279 3.18 -14.33 24.42
CA GLU A 279 4.39 -13.98 23.66
C GLU A 279 4.09 -13.55 22.22
N LEU A 280 3.03 -12.76 22.01
CA LEU A 280 2.67 -12.26 20.69
C LEU A 280 3.60 -11.13 20.27
N ARG A 281 3.92 -11.07 19.00
CA ARG A 281 4.68 -9.95 18.41
C ARG A 281 3.77 -9.08 17.56
N LEU A 282 3.65 -7.80 17.88
CA LEU A 282 3.01 -6.79 17.05
C LEU A 282 4.07 -6.12 16.19
N ILE A 283 3.97 -6.23 14.89
CA ILE A 283 4.98 -5.77 13.92
C ILE A 283 4.36 -4.72 13.02
N GLY A 284 4.85 -3.48 13.08
CA GLY A 284 4.40 -2.42 12.18
C GLY A 284 4.88 -2.64 10.74
N SER A 285 4.04 -2.27 9.77
CA SER A 285 4.39 -2.21 8.36
C SER A 285 4.06 -0.82 7.83
N MET A 286 5.02 -0.14 7.22
CA MET A 286 4.85 1.21 6.70
C MET A 286 5.27 1.28 5.24
N MET A 287 4.32 1.58 4.35
CA MET A 287 4.57 1.73 2.93
C MET A 287 5.41 0.55 2.37
N TYR A 288 6.54 0.83 1.76
CA TYR A 288 7.41 -0.14 1.06
C TYR A 288 8.78 0.48 0.78
N ARG A 289 9.68 -0.35 0.25
CA ARG A 289 10.98 0.06 -0.27
C ARG A 289 11.08 -0.25 -1.76
N HIS A 290 12.21 0.12 -2.37
CA HIS A 290 12.43 -0.09 -3.81
C HIS A 290 12.41 -1.58 -4.20
N GLU A 291 12.98 -2.43 -3.38
CA GLU A 291 12.98 -3.88 -3.57
C GLU A 291 11.59 -4.51 -3.59
N ASP A 292 10.59 -3.89 -2.97
CA ASP A 292 9.21 -4.37 -2.97
C ASP A 292 8.48 -4.08 -4.31
N TYR A 293 9.09 -3.27 -5.19
CA TYR A 293 8.59 -3.01 -6.55
C TYR A 293 9.12 -3.99 -7.60
N GLN A 294 10.14 -4.78 -7.26
CA GLN A 294 10.80 -5.75 -8.13
C GLN A 294 10.23 -7.15 -7.95
#